data_10f25b8d4851fe997e747b893f58da47
#
_entry.id   10f25b8d4851fe997e747b893f58da47
#
_cell.length_a   1.000
_cell.length_b   1.000
_cell.length_c   1.000
_cell.angle_alpha   90.00
_cell.angle_beta   90.00
_cell.angle_gamma   90.00
#
_symmetry.space_group_name_H-M   'P 1'
#
loop_
_entity.id
_entity.type
_entity.pdbx_description
1 polymer ?
#
loop_
_entity_poly.entity_id
_entity_poly.type
_entity_poly.pdbx_seq_one_letter_code
_entity_poly.pdbx_strand_id
1 'polypeptide(L)'
;MFKKSVIAGLTAAALGTGIAQAQQPPASPHTLTGNVGFFSQYIFRGLTQTNAEPALQGGFDYAHESGFYVGTWASNVSWLHHFGTYAGGGSLEWDLYGGYKGTIGKTDFGYDAGLLYYWYPGDVAPGFTKADTLELYGALSWKWLSAKLSYAISDDVFGVQNADGTYYLDFTANYPVPNTKLALIAHYGMQEFNGSTGTFDNDSNASYTDWKLGVTYSLPKDFTVGAYYTDTDMSATQQLFYTTPAGAGGKFLGKDTFTVYIQKTF
;
A
#
# COMPACT_ATOMS: atom_id res chain seq x y z
N MET A 1 -23.38 25.01 12.95
CA MET A 1 -23.85 23.74 12.39
C MET A 1 -22.63 23.08 11.73
N PHE A 2 -21.89 22.27 12.47
CA PHE A 2 -20.59 21.74 12.02
C PHE A 2 -20.81 20.51 11.14
N LYS A 3 -20.33 20.56 9.90
CA LYS A 3 -20.34 19.43 8.96
C LYS A 3 -19.33 18.38 9.41
N LYS A 4 -19.78 17.14 9.62
CA LYS A 4 -18.93 15.99 9.90
C LYS A 4 -18.15 15.66 8.62
N SER A 5 -16.83 15.90 8.64
CA SER A 5 -15.93 15.39 7.61
C SER A 5 -15.73 13.89 7.85
N VAL A 6 -16.17 13.07 6.93
CA VAL A 6 -15.83 11.63 6.91
C VAL A 6 -14.40 11.53 6.41
N ILE A 7 -13.48 11.16 7.30
CA ILE A 7 -12.09 10.87 6.94
C ILE A 7 -12.10 9.54 6.19
N ALA A 8 -11.79 9.58 4.90
CA ALA A 8 -11.58 8.39 4.10
C ALA A 8 -10.37 7.63 4.64
N GLY A 9 -10.56 6.34 4.92
CA GLY A 9 -9.54 5.49 5.52
C GLY A 9 -8.31 5.31 4.62
N LEU A 10 -7.18 5.25 5.25
CA LEU A 10 -5.91 4.88 4.64
C LEU A 10 -5.91 3.38 4.38
N THR A 11 -6.23 2.98 3.18
CA THR A 11 -5.91 1.63 2.68
C THR A 11 -4.50 1.63 2.10
N ALA A 12 -3.77 0.58 2.34
CA ALA A 12 -2.33 0.45 2.10
C ALA A 12 -1.91 0.43 0.62
N ALA A 13 -2.69 0.85 -0.31
CA ALA A 13 -2.29 0.92 -1.71
C ALA A 13 -2.98 2.03 -2.51
N ALA A 14 -4.03 2.65 -2.01
CA ALA A 14 -4.74 3.62 -2.81
C ALA A 14 -4.51 5.04 -2.30
N LEU A 15 -3.65 5.78 -2.93
CA LEU A 15 -3.57 7.23 -2.87
C LEU A 15 -4.80 7.84 -3.56
N GLY A 16 -5.95 7.57 -3.02
CA GLY A 16 -7.22 8.11 -3.51
C GLY A 16 -7.86 9.00 -2.46
N THR A 17 -7.26 10.11 -2.09
CA THR A 17 -7.97 11.14 -1.34
C THR A 17 -8.78 11.99 -2.32
N GLY A 18 -9.91 11.47 -2.78
CA GLY A 18 -10.95 12.32 -3.31
C GLY A 18 -11.40 13.26 -2.19
N ILE A 19 -11.26 14.57 -2.40
CA ILE A 19 -11.95 15.56 -1.56
C ILE A 19 -13.45 15.30 -1.81
N ALA A 20 -14.08 14.54 -0.93
CA ALA A 20 -15.50 14.33 -0.98
C ALA A 20 -16.18 15.69 -0.83
N GLN A 21 -16.76 16.20 -1.89
CA GLN A 21 -17.78 17.24 -1.76
C GLN A 21 -18.84 16.70 -0.79
N ALA A 22 -19.19 17.51 0.20
CA ALA A 22 -20.18 17.17 1.19
C ALA A 22 -21.50 16.78 0.52
N GLN A 23 -21.68 15.50 0.22
CA GLN A 23 -22.99 14.93 -0.07
C GLN A 23 -23.81 14.94 1.23
N GLN A 24 -25.13 15.14 1.08
CA GLN A 24 -26.08 14.92 2.17
C GLN A 24 -25.77 13.57 2.84
N PRO A 25 -25.96 13.46 4.18
CA PRO A 25 -25.75 12.21 4.86
C PRO A 25 -26.48 11.09 4.13
N PRO A 26 -25.85 9.97 3.82
CA PRO A 26 -26.53 8.88 3.16
C PRO A 26 -27.73 8.44 4.01
N ALA A 27 -28.85 8.22 3.37
CA ALA A 27 -30.07 7.68 4.02
C ALA A 27 -29.88 6.23 4.50
N SER A 28 -28.75 5.62 4.18
CA SER A 28 -28.36 4.27 4.56
C SER A 28 -27.14 4.28 5.48
N PRO A 29 -27.10 3.46 6.55
CA PRO A 29 -25.91 3.27 7.37
C PRO A 29 -24.77 2.53 6.62
N HIS A 30 -25.02 2.09 5.40
CA HIS A 30 -24.12 1.33 4.56
C HIS A 30 -23.55 2.19 3.44
N THR A 31 -22.24 2.15 3.24
CA THR A 31 -21.56 2.80 2.12
C THR A 31 -20.77 1.75 1.34
N LEU A 32 -20.92 1.71 0.04
CA LEU A 32 -20.12 0.92 -0.88
C LEU A 32 -19.40 1.88 -1.83
N THR A 33 -18.09 1.73 -1.94
CA THR A 33 -17.25 2.50 -2.86
C THR A 33 -16.40 1.55 -3.69
N GLY A 34 -16.05 1.97 -4.90
CA GLY A 34 -15.13 1.23 -5.75
C GLY A 34 -14.11 2.18 -6.36
N ASN A 35 -13.00 1.63 -6.79
CA ASN A 35 -11.99 2.37 -7.52
C ASN A 35 -11.36 1.49 -8.60
N VAL A 36 -10.86 2.13 -9.66
CA VAL A 36 -10.01 1.53 -10.67
C VAL A 36 -8.99 2.56 -11.14
N GLY A 37 -7.74 2.16 -11.30
CA GLY A 37 -6.64 3.03 -11.70
C GLY A 37 -5.68 2.35 -12.66
N PHE A 38 -5.11 3.16 -13.55
CA PHE A 38 -4.04 2.76 -14.45
C PHE A 38 -2.79 3.56 -14.08
N PHE A 39 -1.73 2.84 -13.77
CA PHE A 39 -0.45 3.36 -13.29
C PHE A 39 0.67 3.01 -14.26
N SER A 40 1.66 3.88 -14.40
CA SER A 40 2.85 3.55 -15.20
C SER A 40 3.67 2.40 -14.59
N GLN A 41 3.52 2.16 -13.27
CA GLN A 41 4.02 1.01 -12.53
C GLN A 41 3.36 0.93 -11.16
N TYR A 42 3.42 -0.22 -10.52
CA TYR A 42 2.98 -0.40 -9.14
C TYR A 42 4.17 -0.29 -8.17
N ILE A 43 4.14 0.69 -7.28
CA ILE A 43 5.11 0.85 -6.18
C ILE A 43 4.46 0.52 -4.85
N PHE A 44 5.03 -0.45 -4.14
CA PHE A 44 4.64 -0.84 -2.79
C PHE A 44 5.84 -0.69 -1.86
N ARG A 45 5.73 0.12 -0.80
CA ARG A 45 6.81 0.39 0.17
C ARG A 45 8.16 0.69 -0.54
N GLY A 46 8.15 1.58 -1.53
CA GLY A 46 9.33 1.97 -2.31
C GLY A 46 9.75 1.00 -3.42
N LEU A 47 9.23 -0.23 -3.47
CA LEU A 47 9.63 -1.27 -4.42
C LEU A 47 8.66 -1.37 -5.60
N THR A 48 9.18 -1.41 -6.83
CA THR A 48 8.34 -1.70 -8.00
C THR A 48 7.88 -3.16 -8.00
N GLN A 49 6.58 -3.38 -7.99
CA GLN A 49 5.96 -4.72 -8.00
C GLN A 49 5.78 -5.25 -9.42
N THR A 50 5.81 -4.37 -10.41
CA THR A 50 5.60 -4.67 -11.84
C THR A 50 6.87 -4.54 -12.67
N ASN A 51 8.05 -4.50 -12.03
CA ASN A 51 9.34 -4.32 -12.72
C ASN A 51 9.39 -3.05 -13.60
N ALA A 52 8.73 -1.97 -13.14
CA ALA A 52 8.52 -0.69 -13.82
C ALA A 52 7.67 -0.80 -15.13
N GLU A 53 6.81 -1.80 -15.20
CA GLU A 53 5.82 -1.97 -16.26
C GLU A 53 4.44 -1.51 -15.77
N PRO A 54 3.48 -1.23 -16.69
CA PRO A 54 2.17 -0.74 -16.34
C PRO A 54 1.39 -1.65 -15.38
N ALA A 55 0.63 -1.01 -14.49
CA ALA A 55 -0.26 -1.68 -13.54
C ALA A 55 -1.71 -1.23 -13.72
N LEU A 56 -2.62 -2.20 -13.71
CA LEU A 56 -4.06 -2.00 -13.53
C LEU A 56 -4.41 -2.40 -12.11
N GLN A 57 -5.00 -1.47 -11.36
CA GLN A 57 -5.30 -1.63 -9.94
C GLN A 57 -6.74 -1.25 -9.66
N GLY A 58 -7.36 -1.92 -8.69
CA GLY A 58 -8.71 -1.55 -8.30
C GLY A 58 -9.24 -2.35 -7.13
N GLY A 59 -10.32 -1.86 -6.53
CA GLY A 59 -10.90 -2.50 -5.36
C GLY A 59 -12.30 -2.00 -5.04
N PHE A 60 -12.87 -2.63 -4.02
CA PHE A 60 -14.17 -2.28 -3.46
C PHE A 60 -14.10 -2.26 -1.94
N ASP A 61 -14.77 -1.27 -1.34
CA ASP A 61 -14.86 -1.07 0.09
C ASP A 61 -16.32 -1.01 0.51
N TYR A 62 -16.67 -1.76 1.52
CA TYR A 62 -17.89 -1.61 2.28
C TYR A 62 -17.57 -0.99 3.63
N ALA A 63 -18.33 0.01 4.04
CA ALA A 63 -18.24 0.63 5.36
C ALA A 63 -19.63 0.80 5.99
N HIS A 64 -19.70 0.58 7.30
CA HIS A 64 -20.88 0.81 8.10
C HIS A 64 -20.69 2.05 8.99
N GLU A 65 -21.77 2.78 9.27
CA GLU A 65 -21.72 4.00 10.11
C GLU A 65 -21.17 3.78 11.53
N SER A 66 -21.20 2.55 12.04
CA SER A 66 -20.60 2.19 13.32
C SER A 66 -19.07 2.26 13.34
N GLY A 67 -18.42 2.33 12.15
CA GLY A 67 -16.98 2.34 11.98
C GLY A 67 -16.40 1.03 11.43
N PHE A 68 -17.14 -0.09 11.44
CA PHE A 68 -16.70 -1.33 10.82
C PHE A 68 -16.62 -1.19 9.30
N TYR A 69 -15.60 -1.79 8.70
CA TYR A 69 -15.44 -1.88 7.26
C TYR A 69 -14.77 -3.19 6.84
N VAL A 70 -14.99 -3.57 5.59
CA VAL A 70 -14.31 -4.65 4.90
C VAL A 70 -14.10 -4.22 3.45
N GLY A 71 -12.98 -4.65 2.86
CA GLY A 71 -12.66 -4.32 1.48
C GLY A 71 -11.79 -5.37 0.82
N THR A 72 -11.64 -5.19 -0.47
CA THR A 72 -10.74 -5.98 -1.32
C THR A 72 -10.11 -5.09 -2.36
N TRP A 73 -8.86 -5.38 -2.69
CA TRP A 73 -8.11 -4.68 -3.72
C TRP A 73 -7.24 -5.66 -4.49
N ALA A 74 -6.90 -5.34 -5.72
CA ALA A 74 -6.03 -6.18 -6.52
C ALA A 74 -5.21 -5.37 -7.51
N SER A 75 -4.05 -5.92 -7.88
CA SER A 75 -3.15 -5.41 -8.93
C SER A 75 -2.44 -6.55 -9.63
N ASN A 76 -2.10 -6.34 -10.90
CA ASN A 76 -1.09 -7.18 -11.51
C ASN A 76 0.28 -6.91 -10.88
N VAL A 77 1.07 -7.98 -10.71
CA VAL A 77 2.46 -7.95 -10.23
C VAL A 77 3.32 -8.84 -11.12
N SER A 78 4.65 -8.66 -11.08
CA SER A 78 5.56 -9.49 -11.86
C SER A 78 6.81 -9.93 -11.08
N TRP A 79 7.05 -9.37 -9.90
CA TRP A 79 8.26 -9.63 -9.11
C TRP A 79 8.42 -11.10 -8.73
N LEU A 80 7.33 -11.81 -8.35
CA LEU A 80 7.35 -13.22 -8.02
C LEU A 80 7.86 -14.10 -9.18
N HIS A 81 7.42 -13.76 -10.40
CA HIS A 81 7.89 -14.44 -11.60
C HIS A 81 9.35 -14.09 -11.94
N HIS A 82 9.73 -12.81 -11.80
CA HIS A 82 11.11 -12.38 -12.08
C HIS A 82 12.13 -12.98 -11.12
N PHE A 83 11.77 -13.17 -9.85
CA PHE A 83 12.61 -13.89 -8.87
C PHE A 83 12.57 -15.41 -9.05
N GLY A 84 11.65 -15.95 -9.86
CA GLY A 84 11.48 -17.38 -10.05
C GLY A 84 10.91 -18.10 -8.82
N THR A 85 10.29 -17.36 -7.91
CA THR A 85 9.70 -17.90 -6.68
C THR A 85 8.37 -18.62 -6.93
N TYR A 86 7.72 -18.34 -8.06
CA TYR A 86 6.49 -19.00 -8.51
C TYR A 86 6.71 -19.69 -9.86
N ALA A 87 6.40 -20.99 -9.93
CA ALA A 87 6.49 -21.81 -11.14
C ALA A 87 5.28 -21.62 -12.06
N GLY A 88 4.12 -21.23 -11.50
CA GLY A 88 2.89 -20.95 -12.23
C GLY A 88 2.04 -19.94 -11.47
N GLY A 89 1.35 -19.04 -12.17
CA GLY A 89 0.63 -17.93 -11.54
C GLY A 89 1.58 -16.84 -11.02
N GLY A 90 1.28 -16.25 -9.84
CA GLY A 90 2.13 -15.23 -9.22
C GLY A 90 2.17 -13.89 -9.96
N SER A 91 1.18 -13.62 -10.81
CA SER A 91 1.04 -12.37 -11.55
C SER A 91 -0.07 -11.45 -11.03
N LEU A 92 -0.70 -11.84 -9.94
CA LEU A 92 -1.77 -11.12 -9.26
C LEU A 92 -1.43 -10.98 -7.78
N GLU A 93 -1.61 -9.80 -7.24
CA GLU A 93 -1.77 -9.52 -5.81
C GLU A 93 -3.24 -9.28 -5.55
N TRP A 94 -3.80 -9.96 -4.56
CA TRP A 94 -5.17 -9.78 -4.14
C TRP A 94 -5.24 -9.61 -2.63
N ASP A 95 -5.67 -8.43 -2.22
CA ASP A 95 -5.76 -8.03 -0.82
C ASP A 95 -7.19 -8.19 -0.30
N LEU A 96 -7.31 -8.75 0.89
CA LEU A 96 -8.53 -8.83 1.67
C LEU A 96 -8.28 -8.15 3.02
N TYR A 97 -9.11 -7.17 3.37
CA TYR A 97 -8.91 -6.42 4.60
C TYR A 97 -10.21 -6.07 5.28
N GLY A 98 -10.12 -5.82 6.57
CA GLY A 98 -11.24 -5.33 7.36
C GLY A 98 -10.77 -4.80 8.70
N GLY A 99 -11.58 -3.94 9.28
CA GLY A 99 -11.20 -3.27 10.51
C GLY A 99 -12.29 -2.38 11.09
N TYR A 100 -11.83 -1.55 12.00
CA TYR A 100 -12.66 -0.57 12.69
C TYR A 100 -11.95 0.78 12.72
N LYS A 101 -12.63 1.82 12.24
CA LYS A 101 -12.11 3.19 12.18
C LYS A 101 -13.09 4.21 12.74
N GLY A 102 -12.55 5.31 13.23
CA GLY A 102 -13.37 6.37 13.78
C GLY A 102 -12.59 7.62 14.11
N THR A 103 -13.25 8.52 14.85
CA THR A 103 -12.64 9.76 15.36
C THR A 103 -12.59 9.75 16.89
N ILE A 104 -11.57 10.36 17.47
CA ILE A 104 -11.41 10.45 18.91
C ILE A 104 -12.23 11.64 19.42
N GLY A 105 -13.39 11.34 19.97
CA GLY A 105 -14.31 12.35 20.49
C GLY A 105 -14.72 13.37 19.43
N LYS A 106 -14.53 14.67 19.72
CA LYS A 106 -14.84 15.78 18.82
C LYS A 106 -13.55 16.45 18.27
N THR A 107 -12.48 15.71 18.23
CA THR A 107 -11.17 16.20 17.75
C THR A 107 -10.99 15.95 16.25
N ASP A 108 -9.90 16.47 15.68
CA ASP A 108 -9.45 16.15 14.31
C ASP A 108 -8.63 14.85 14.24
N PHE A 109 -8.49 14.12 15.38
CA PHE A 109 -7.77 12.85 15.39
C PHE A 109 -8.67 11.70 14.95
N GLY A 110 -8.21 10.93 13.97
CA GLY A 110 -8.79 9.67 13.54
C GLY A 110 -7.93 8.49 13.99
N TYR A 111 -8.57 7.33 14.09
CA TYR A 111 -7.91 6.06 14.32
C TYR A 111 -8.46 5.00 13.34
N ASP A 112 -7.63 4.01 13.04
CA ASP A 112 -7.98 2.85 12.24
C ASP A 112 -7.18 1.64 12.75
N ALA A 113 -7.82 0.50 12.92
CA ALA A 113 -7.17 -0.76 13.28
C ALA A 113 -7.86 -1.91 12.56
N GLY A 114 -7.07 -2.85 12.05
CA GLY A 114 -7.62 -3.94 11.25
C GLY A 114 -6.59 -4.99 10.87
N LEU A 115 -7.03 -5.90 10.04
CA LEU A 115 -6.24 -6.96 9.44
C LEU A 115 -6.19 -6.78 7.94
N LEU A 116 -5.05 -7.10 7.33
CA LEU A 116 -4.83 -7.10 5.89
C LEU A 116 -4.12 -8.39 5.50
N TYR A 117 -4.74 -9.15 4.61
CA TYR A 117 -4.18 -10.36 4.04
C TYR A 117 -3.83 -10.11 2.57
N TYR A 118 -2.55 -10.19 2.27
CA TYR A 118 -2.00 -10.19 0.92
C TYR A 118 -2.00 -11.62 0.40
N TRP A 119 -2.67 -11.86 -0.71
CA TRP A 119 -2.74 -13.17 -1.34
C TRP A 119 -2.15 -13.12 -2.75
N TYR A 120 -1.20 -14.02 -3.00
CA TYR A 120 -0.54 -14.18 -4.30
C TYR A 120 -0.88 -15.55 -4.88
N PRO A 121 -1.98 -15.66 -5.68
CA PRO A 121 -2.41 -16.94 -6.24
C PRO A 121 -1.39 -17.50 -7.22
N GLY A 122 -1.00 -18.75 -7.03
CA GLY A 122 -0.06 -19.45 -7.90
C GLY A 122 0.66 -20.62 -7.21
N ASP A 123 1.45 -21.33 -7.99
CA ASP A 123 2.23 -22.47 -7.57
C ASP A 123 3.64 -22.04 -7.21
N VAL A 124 4.01 -22.17 -5.94
CA VAL A 124 5.35 -21.82 -5.45
C VAL A 124 6.38 -22.80 -6.01
N ALA A 125 7.50 -22.29 -6.49
CA ALA A 125 8.60 -23.10 -6.99
C ALA A 125 9.31 -23.87 -5.87
N PRO A 126 9.88 -25.06 -6.13
CA PRO A 126 10.57 -25.82 -5.11
C PRO A 126 11.71 -25.03 -4.44
N GLY A 127 11.77 -25.05 -3.10
CA GLY A 127 12.76 -24.36 -2.30
C GLY A 127 12.40 -22.93 -1.90
N PHE A 128 11.26 -22.42 -2.36
CA PHE A 128 10.73 -21.12 -1.95
C PHE A 128 9.52 -21.28 -1.03
N THR A 129 9.11 -20.21 -0.37
CA THR A 129 7.89 -20.13 0.42
C THR A 129 6.86 -19.21 -0.25
N LYS A 130 5.62 -19.28 0.20
CA LYS A 130 4.55 -18.38 -0.27
C LYS A 130 4.86 -16.95 0.11
N ALA A 131 4.49 -16.04 -0.78
CA ALA A 131 4.53 -14.61 -0.49
C ALA A 131 3.30 -14.11 0.30
N ASP A 132 2.29 -14.97 0.46
CA ASP A 132 1.07 -14.64 1.22
C ASP A 132 1.44 -14.12 2.61
N THR A 133 0.87 -12.98 3.00
CA THR A 133 1.23 -12.30 4.24
C THR A 133 -0.01 -11.78 4.95
N LEU A 134 -0.09 -12.00 6.26
CA LEU A 134 -1.15 -11.44 7.10
C LEU A 134 -0.54 -10.40 8.04
N GLU A 135 -1.08 -9.18 7.99
CA GLU A 135 -0.68 -8.08 8.87
C GLU A 135 -1.83 -7.64 9.76
N LEU A 136 -1.52 -7.39 11.03
CA LEU A 136 -2.31 -6.56 11.92
C LEU A 136 -1.82 -5.12 11.75
N TYR A 137 -2.72 -4.15 11.64
CA TYR A 137 -2.32 -2.76 11.55
C TYR A 137 -3.09 -1.85 12.51
N GLY A 138 -2.43 -0.75 12.87
CA GLY A 138 -3.01 0.37 13.59
C GLY A 138 -2.53 1.70 13.03
N ALA A 139 -3.43 2.66 12.88
CA ALA A 139 -3.11 3.98 12.36
C ALA A 139 -3.75 5.10 13.18
N LEU A 140 -3.05 6.21 13.25
CA LEU A 140 -3.55 7.47 13.76
C LEU A 140 -3.45 8.53 12.68
N SER A 141 -4.44 9.40 12.61
CA SER A 141 -4.44 10.51 11.66
C SER A 141 -4.78 11.83 12.36
N TRP A 142 -4.22 12.92 11.86
CA TRP A 142 -4.54 14.27 12.28
C TRP A 142 -4.55 15.20 11.08
N LYS A 143 -5.74 15.66 10.69
CA LYS A 143 -5.95 16.48 9.48
C LYS A 143 -5.40 15.76 8.24
N TRP A 144 -4.26 16.23 7.71
CA TRP A 144 -3.60 15.73 6.51
C TRP A 144 -2.37 14.86 6.80
N LEU A 145 -2.10 14.59 8.07
CA LEU A 145 -1.01 13.71 8.52
C LEU A 145 -1.55 12.37 8.99
N SER A 146 -0.78 11.32 8.79
CA SER A 146 -1.04 9.99 9.33
C SER A 146 0.25 9.26 9.69
N ALA A 147 0.12 8.38 10.68
CA ALA A 147 1.13 7.39 11.03
C ALA A 147 0.44 6.03 11.13
N LYS A 148 1.02 5.00 10.50
CA LYS A 148 0.51 3.62 10.50
C LYS A 148 1.63 2.66 10.84
N LEU A 149 1.33 1.70 11.72
CA LEU A 149 2.15 0.51 11.95
C LEU A 149 1.42 -0.68 11.34
N SER A 150 2.08 -1.41 10.46
CA SER A 150 1.68 -2.74 9.98
C SER A 150 2.63 -3.77 10.58
N TYR A 151 2.11 -4.80 11.23
CA TYR A 151 2.86 -5.84 11.91
C TYR A 151 2.47 -7.20 11.36
N ALA A 152 3.42 -7.93 10.79
CA ALA A 152 3.20 -9.25 10.23
C ALA A 152 2.98 -10.27 11.35
N ILE A 153 1.90 -11.04 11.24
CA ILE A 153 1.54 -12.13 12.15
C ILE A 153 1.59 -13.51 11.48
N SER A 154 1.96 -13.57 10.20
CA SER A 154 2.32 -14.79 9.50
C SER A 154 3.80 -15.12 9.74
N ASP A 155 4.16 -16.41 9.72
CA ASP A 155 5.53 -16.89 9.95
C ASP A 155 6.48 -16.43 8.84
N ASP A 156 6.01 -16.49 7.59
CA ASP A 156 6.72 -16.00 6.41
C ASP A 156 6.08 -14.69 5.93
N VAL A 157 6.89 -13.74 5.44
CA VAL A 157 6.45 -12.40 5.06
C VAL A 157 6.99 -12.05 3.68
N PHE A 158 6.08 -11.86 2.69
CA PHE A 158 6.42 -11.55 1.30
C PHE A 158 7.49 -12.47 0.70
N GLY A 159 7.41 -13.78 1.03
CA GLY A 159 8.38 -14.77 0.56
C GLY A 159 9.69 -14.83 1.34
N VAL A 160 9.87 -14.02 2.38
CA VAL A 160 10.98 -14.12 3.33
C VAL A 160 10.61 -15.11 4.43
N GLN A 161 11.41 -16.14 4.62
CA GLN A 161 11.15 -17.22 5.58
C GLN A 161 11.49 -16.80 7.02
N ASN A 162 10.74 -17.36 8.00
CA ASN A 162 10.93 -17.11 9.43
C ASN A 162 11.00 -15.61 9.76
N ALA A 163 10.05 -14.84 9.24
CA ALA A 163 10.02 -13.39 9.31
C ALA A 163 8.85 -12.87 10.16
N ASP A 164 8.32 -13.69 11.06
CA ASP A 164 7.29 -13.27 12.01
C ASP A 164 7.76 -12.07 12.83
N GLY A 165 6.87 -11.12 13.11
CA GLY A 165 7.23 -9.89 13.80
C GLY A 165 7.86 -8.80 12.92
N THR A 166 8.02 -9.05 11.62
CA THR A 166 8.34 -8.02 10.63
C THR A 166 7.30 -6.89 10.70
N TYR A 167 7.75 -5.64 10.61
CA TYR A 167 6.82 -4.51 10.64
C TYR A 167 7.19 -3.42 9.63
N TYR A 168 6.19 -2.61 9.31
CA TYR A 168 6.35 -1.42 8.49
C TYR A 168 5.73 -0.21 9.19
N LEU A 169 6.55 0.83 9.39
CA LEU A 169 6.10 2.14 9.85
C LEU A 169 5.92 3.07 8.66
N ASP A 170 4.75 3.69 8.56
CA ASP A 170 4.36 4.61 7.50
C ASP A 170 4.03 5.97 8.11
N PHE A 171 4.71 7.01 7.65
CA PHE A 171 4.39 8.40 7.94
C PHE A 171 4.00 9.09 6.64
N THR A 172 2.75 9.51 6.52
CA THR A 172 2.23 10.11 5.30
C THR A 172 1.62 11.48 5.57
N ALA A 173 1.88 12.41 4.66
CA ALA A 173 1.25 13.72 4.58
C ALA A 173 0.54 13.87 3.23
N ASN A 174 -0.78 14.17 3.26
CA ASN A 174 -1.60 14.46 2.08
C ASN A 174 -2.20 15.86 2.23
N TYR A 175 -1.42 16.88 1.84
CA TYR A 175 -1.79 18.28 2.07
C TYR A 175 -2.65 18.83 0.92
N PRO A 176 -3.96 19.07 1.14
CA PRO A 176 -4.80 19.73 0.15
C PRO A 176 -4.41 21.20 0.02
N VAL A 177 -3.99 21.62 -1.16
CA VAL A 177 -3.61 23.02 -1.42
C VAL A 177 -4.86 23.89 -1.45
N PRO A 178 -5.02 24.85 -0.52
CA PRO A 178 -6.23 25.66 -0.42
C PRO A 178 -6.63 26.36 -1.72
N ASN A 179 -7.93 26.36 -2.01
CA ASN A 179 -8.53 27.00 -3.20
C ASN A 179 -8.05 26.43 -4.55
N THR A 180 -7.51 25.19 -4.54
CA THR A 180 -7.11 24.47 -5.76
C THR A 180 -7.72 23.07 -5.78
N LYS A 181 -7.46 22.33 -6.84
CA LYS A 181 -7.76 20.90 -6.96
C LYS A 181 -6.50 20.04 -6.75
N LEU A 182 -5.42 20.65 -6.28
CA LEU A 182 -4.14 19.99 -6.03
C LEU A 182 -4.08 19.46 -4.60
N ALA A 183 -3.41 18.32 -4.41
CA ALA A 183 -2.88 17.91 -3.13
C ALA A 183 -1.41 17.50 -3.28
N LEU A 184 -0.61 17.84 -2.27
CA LEU A 184 0.79 17.44 -2.18
C LEU A 184 0.90 16.20 -1.33
N ILE A 185 1.75 15.27 -1.74
CA ILE A 185 2.00 14.02 -1.05
C ILE A 185 3.46 13.99 -0.62
N ALA A 186 3.69 13.66 0.65
CA ALA A 186 4.98 13.26 1.17
C ALA A 186 4.80 11.99 2.00
N HIS A 187 5.73 11.06 1.87
CA HIS A 187 5.71 9.81 2.59
C HIS A 187 7.14 9.44 2.99
N TYR A 188 7.27 8.84 4.17
CA TYR A 188 8.48 8.18 4.66
C TYR A 188 8.09 6.87 5.33
N GLY A 189 8.75 5.78 4.93
CA GLY A 189 8.49 4.44 5.40
C GLY A 189 9.74 3.75 5.94
N MET A 190 9.54 2.83 6.87
CA MET A 190 10.60 1.98 7.45
C MET A 190 10.09 0.55 7.46
N GLN A 191 10.69 -0.32 6.63
CA GLN A 191 10.45 -1.75 6.60
C GLN A 191 11.52 -2.44 7.43
N GLU A 192 11.11 -3.11 8.51
CA GLU A 192 12.00 -3.85 9.40
C GLU A 192 11.63 -5.32 9.36
N PHE A 193 12.50 -6.14 8.81
CA PHE A 193 12.36 -7.59 8.80
C PHE A 193 12.98 -8.19 10.05
N ASN A 194 12.31 -9.19 10.61
CA ASN A 194 12.78 -9.93 11.78
C ASN A 194 13.17 -11.37 11.38
N GLY A 195 13.93 -12.05 12.25
CA GLY A 195 14.25 -13.45 12.12
C GLY A 195 15.41 -13.79 11.19
N SER A 196 15.54 -15.07 10.89
CA SER A 196 16.64 -15.58 10.05
C SER A 196 16.35 -16.97 9.48
N THR A 197 17.02 -17.32 8.39
CA THR A 197 16.98 -18.67 7.82
C THR A 197 18.42 -19.15 7.54
N GLY A 198 18.89 -20.09 8.35
CA GLY A 198 20.30 -20.52 8.30
C GLY A 198 21.25 -19.38 8.61
N THR A 199 22.09 -19.00 7.65
CA THR A 199 23.03 -17.85 7.76
C THR A 199 22.45 -16.56 7.19
N PHE A 200 21.24 -16.59 6.65
CA PHE A 200 20.56 -15.40 6.11
C PHE A 200 19.82 -14.70 7.26
N ASP A 201 20.32 -13.56 7.66
CA ASP A 201 19.69 -12.67 8.63
C ASP A 201 18.74 -11.73 7.90
N ASN A 202 17.44 -11.77 8.27
CA ASN A 202 16.39 -11.05 7.54
C ASN A 202 16.56 -9.54 7.67
N ASP A 203 16.92 -9.04 8.85
CA ASP A 203 17.10 -7.62 9.08
C ASP A 203 18.23 -7.04 8.20
N SER A 204 19.43 -7.63 8.28
CA SER A 204 20.59 -7.14 7.53
C SER A 204 20.41 -7.18 6.02
N ASN A 205 19.58 -8.11 5.51
CA ASN A 205 19.43 -8.34 4.08
C ASN A 205 18.17 -7.72 3.48
N ALA A 206 17.07 -7.58 4.25
CA ALA A 206 15.77 -7.22 3.70
C ALA A 206 15.17 -5.94 4.29
N SER A 207 15.66 -5.43 5.44
CA SER A 207 15.18 -4.17 6.02
C SER A 207 15.67 -2.96 5.23
N TYR A 208 14.84 -1.92 5.13
CA TYR A 208 15.17 -0.68 4.41
C TYR A 208 14.22 0.46 4.78
N THR A 209 14.56 1.66 4.33
CA THR A 209 13.63 2.80 4.36
C THR A 209 13.27 3.25 2.96
N ASP A 210 12.11 3.87 2.83
CA ASP A 210 11.66 4.45 1.57
C ASP A 210 11.02 5.82 1.78
N TRP A 211 10.98 6.59 0.71
CA TRP A 211 10.29 7.88 0.71
C TRP A 211 9.63 8.18 -0.63
N LYS A 212 8.65 9.06 -0.60
CA LYS A 212 7.90 9.47 -1.77
C LYS A 212 7.50 10.93 -1.67
N LEU A 213 7.63 11.66 -2.77
CA LEU A 213 7.08 13.00 -2.96
C LEU A 213 6.22 13.03 -4.20
N GLY A 214 5.05 13.64 -4.12
CA GLY A 214 4.12 13.64 -5.23
C GLY A 214 3.09 14.74 -5.19
N VAL A 215 2.30 14.76 -6.25
CA VAL A 215 1.18 15.68 -6.43
C VAL A 215 0.01 14.95 -7.07
N THR A 216 -1.21 15.30 -6.65
CA THR A 216 -2.44 14.85 -7.30
C THR A 216 -3.27 16.03 -7.75
N TYR A 217 -4.09 15.82 -8.77
CA TYR A 217 -5.07 16.78 -9.27
C TYR A 217 -6.42 16.12 -9.47
N SER A 218 -7.44 16.64 -8.77
CA SER A 218 -8.82 16.14 -8.87
C SER A 218 -9.48 16.66 -10.13
N LEU A 219 -9.92 15.75 -10.98
CA LEU A 219 -10.67 16.01 -12.19
C LEU A 219 -12.20 15.88 -11.93
N PRO A 220 -13.06 16.42 -12.84
CA PRO A 220 -14.49 16.16 -12.77
C PRO A 220 -14.84 14.67 -12.81
N LYS A 221 -16.01 14.31 -12.26
CA LYS A 221 -16.54 12.93 -12.23
C LYS A 221 -15.64 11.96 -11.46
N ASP A 222 -15.02 12.42 -10.37
CA ASP A 222 -14.23 11.64 -9.42
C ASP A 222 -13.03 10.92 -10.05
N PHE A 223 -12.47 11.51 -11.13
CA PHE A 223 -11.16 11.13 -11.62
C PHE A 223 -10.07 11.89 -10.86
N THR A 224 -8.96 11.22 -10.65
CA THR A 224 -7.73 11.80 -10.11
C THR A 224 -6.57 11.44 -11.03
N VAL A 225 -5.76 12.41 -11.38
CA VAL A 225 -4.42 12.17 -11.98
C VAL A 225 -3.37 12.50 -10.95
N GLY A 226 -2.28 11.74 -10.96
CA GLY A 226 -1.21 11.96 -10.01
C GLY A 226 0.15 11.60 -10.59
N ALA A 227 1.17 12.14 -9.96
CA ALA A 227 2.55 11.86 -10.24
C ALA A 227 3.35 11.87 -8.94
N TYR A 228 4.28 10.95 -8.78
CA TYR A 228 5.18 10.93 -7.64
C TYR A 228 6.55 10.37 -8.00
N TYR A 229 7.54 10.81 -7.26
CA TYR A 229 8.89 10.27 -7.26
C TYR A 229 9.10 9.51 -5.96
N THR A 230 9.74 8.35 -6.03
CA THR A 230 10.06 7.51 -4.87
C THR A 230 11.49 6.99 -4.98
N ASP A 231 12.08 6.71 -3.83
CA ASP A 231 13.39 6.11 -3.71
C ASP A 231 13.48 5.30 -2.42
N THR A 232 14.48 4.44 -2.32
CA THR A 232 14.79 3.63 -1.13
C THR A 232 16.21 3.90 -0.65
N ASP A 233 16.43 3.82 0.65
CA ASP A 233 17.78 3.83 1.22
C ASP A 233 18.15 2.39 1.63
N MET A 234 19.04 1.79 0.85
CA MET A 234 19.46 0.41 0.98
C MET A 234 20.99 0.28 0.87
N SER A 235 21.57 -0.49 1.76
CA SER A 235 22.97 -0.96 1.65
C SER A 235 23.17 -1.83 0.40
N ALA A 236 24.41 -2.05 0.00
CA ALA A 236 24.73 -2.92 -1.14
C ALA A 236 24.18 -4.35 -0.98
N THR A 237 24.15 -4.88 0.25
CA THR A 237 23.57 -6.20 0.55
C THR A 237 22.08 -6.23 0.32
N GLN A 238 21.35 -5.23 0.81
CA GLN A 238 19.91 -5.10 0.63
C GLN A 238 19.54 -4.87 -0.86
N GLN A 239 20.31 -4.05 -1.58
CA GLN A 239 20.13 -3.87 -3.02
C GLN A 239 20.28 -5.19 -3.79
N LEU A 240 21.26 -6.03 -3.40
CA LEU A 240 21.45 -7.34 -4.03
C LEU A 240 20.24 -8.25 -3.78
N PHE A 241 19.68 -8.25 -2.58
CA PHE A 241 18.46 -9.01 -2.24
C PHE A 241 17.26 -8.61 -3.10
N TYR A 242 17.05 -7.30 -3.32
CA TYR A 242 15.95 -6.76 -4.13
C TYR A 242 16.30 -6.59 -5.63
N THR A 243 17.37 -7.22 -6.11
CA THR A 243 17.73 -7.23 -7.53
C THR A 243 17.31 -8.55 -8.18
N THR A 244 16.50 -8.48 -9.23
CA THR A 244 16.09 -9.67 -9.98
C THR A 244 17.30 -10.40 -10.58
N PRO A 245 17.27 -11.73 -10.72
CA PRO A 245 18.37 -12.48 -11.35
C PRO A 245 18.72 -11.94 -12.75
N ALA A 246 19.98 -12.09 -13.16
CA ALA A 246 20.47 -11.60 -14.45
C ALA A 246 19.65 -12.14 -15.64
N GLY A 247 19.17 -13.39 -15.56
CA GLY A 247 18.26 -13.98 -16.55
C GLY A 247 16.89 -13.33 -16.66
N ALA A 248 16.48 -12.59 -15.61
CA ALA A 248 15.25 -11.79 -15.55
C ALA A 248 15.53 -10.28 -15.67
N GLY A 249 16.70 -9.89 -16.16
CA GLY A 249 17.09 -8.52 -16.46
C GLY A 249 17.98 -7.83 -15.42
N GLY A 250 18.25 -8.44 -14.27
CA GLY A 250 19.17 -7.88 -13.25
C GLY A 250 18.72 -6.51 -12.74
N LYS A 251 17.43 -6.29 -12.53
CA LYS A 251 16.86 -4.99 -12.18
C LYS A 251 16.70 -4.85 -10.66
N PHE A 252 17.25 -3.79 -10.10
CA PHE A 252 17.03 -3.39 -8.72
C PHE A 252 15.63 -2.77 -8.58
N LEU A 253 14.76 -3.42 -7.79
CA LEU A 253 13.36 -3.04 -7.64
C LEU A 253 13.14 -1.79 -6.79
N GLY A 254 14.09 -1.45 -5.91
CA GLY A 254 14.07 -0.27 -5.04
C GLY A 254 14.72 0.97 -5.64
N LYS A 255 15.07 0.94 -6.93
CA LYS A 255 15.70 2.07 -7.60
C LYS A 255 14.76 3.27 -7.66
N ASP A 256 15.34 4.46 -7.47
CA ASP A 256 14.67 5.74 -7.66
C ASP A 256 13.87 5.78 -8.97
N THR A 257 12.63 6.22 -8.89
CA THR A 257 11.75 6.16 -10.06
C THR A 257 10.59 7.15 -9.98
N PHE A 258 10.00 7.42 -11.14
CA PHE A 258 8.85 8.28 -11.30
C PHE A 258 7.62 7.46 -11.71
N THR A 259 6.49 7.71 -11.06
CA THR A 259 5.21 7.06 -11.41
C THR A 259 4.17 8.11 -11.73
N VAL A 260 3.40 7.88 -12.78
CA VAL A 260 2.21 8.66 -13.16
C VAL A 260 1.00 7.75 -13.19
N TYR A 261 -0.17 8.29 -12.88
CA TYR A 261 -1.39 7.49 -12.87
C TYR A 261 -2.65 8.31 -13.14
N ILE A 262 -3.69 7.61 -13.53
CA ILE A 262 -5.08 8.07 -13.54
C ILE A 262 -5.94 7.05 -12.79
N GLN A 263 -6.82 7.53 -11.92
CA GLN A 263 -7.71 6.71 -11.13
C GLN A 263 -9.12 7.27 -11.17
N LYS A 264 -10.12 6.39 -11.14
CA LYS A 264 -11.55 6.71 -11.00
C LYS A 264 -12.07 6.10 -9.71
N THR A 265 -12.81 6.89 -8.93
CA THR A 265 -13.60 6.41 -7.78
C THR A 265 -15.09 6.46 -8.11
N PHE A 266 -15.90 5.53 -7.63
CA PHE A 266 -17.34 5.44 -7.87
C PHE A 266 -18.09 4.78 -6.71
#